data_62802014c673c11bfeaad19e733d2608
#
_entry.id   62802014c673c11bfeaad19e733d2608
#
_cell.length_a   1.000
_cell.length_b   1.000
_cell.length_c   1.000
_cell.angle_alpha   90.00
_cell.angle_beta   90.00
_cell.angle_gamma   90.00
#
_symmetry.space_group_name_H-M   'P 1'
#
loop_
_entity.id
_entity.type
_entity.pdbx_description
1 polymer ?
#
loop_
_entity_poly.entity_id
_entity_poly.type
_entity_poly.pdbx_seq_one_letter_code
_entity_poly.pdbx_strand_id
1 'polypeptide(L)'
;LRLDWLSRLPDLGRLIDNRPTPVIITCRRREDGGRWRGNEDQRMTVLRSAIVAGVDYVDIEEDIAKSVPRYGDTKRIISYHNFEETPADIEQIHARMYKLDPDIIKIVTMANSPGDAAKMLEISKRSDIPTIGFCMGEMGLFSRILCGRFGSPITYATFSRDRELAPGQLSFEEMRDIFRYDEITPDTRIFGVIGDPIGHSLSPLVHNFAFQAAGIDAVYLPLRVPQDTLAKSLDDLDGIGM
;
A
#
# COMPACT_ATOMS: atom_id res chain seq x y z
N LEU A 1 -11.93 -3.99 -5.04
CA LEU A 1 -12.33 -5.26 -5.67
C LEU A 1 -11.33 -5.66 -6.74
N ARG A 2 -10.79 -6.88 -6.67
CA ARG A 2 -9.82 -7.47 -7.62
C ARG A 2 -10.59 -8.30 -8.67
N LEU A 3 -10.88 -7.71 -9.82
CA LEU A 3 -11.65 -8.37 -10.89
C LEU A 3 -10.84 -9.46 -11.61
N ASP A 4 -9.51 -9.35 -11.59
CA ASP A 4 -8.59 -10.34 -12.18
C ASP A 4 -8.59 -11.71 -11.43
N TRP A 5 -9.16 -11.77 -10.23
CA TRP A 5 -9.32 -13.00 -9.44
C TRP A 5 -10.63 -13.73 -9.70
N LEU A 6 -11.56 -13.09 -10.38
CA LEU A 6 -12.88 -13.65 -10.63
C LEU A 6 -12.85 -14.56 -11.87
N SER A 7 -13.56 -15.67 -11.78
CA SER A 7 -13.74 -16.59 -12.93
C SER A 7 -14.71 -16.04 -13.98
N ARG A 8 -15.60 -15.13 -13.56
CA ARG A 8 -16.55 -14.40 -14.41
C ARG A 8 -16.63 -12.98 -13.96
N LEU A 9 -16.77 -12.05 -14.91
CA LEU A 9 -17.01 -10.65 -14.57
C LEU A 9 -18.41 -10.50 -13.97
N PRO A 10 -18.54 -9.82 -12.83
CA PRO A 10 -19.83 -9.53 -12.23
C PRO A 10 -20.57 -8.44 -12.99
N ASP A 11 -21.87 -8.34 -12.77
CA ASP A 11 -22.60 -7.10 -13.07
C ASP A 11 -22.13 -6.01 -12.11
N LEU A 12 -21.30 -5.10 -12.61
CA LEU A 12 -20.66 -4.05 -11.81
C LEU A 12 -21.71 -3.08 -11.23
N GLY A 13 -22.76 -2.77 -11.98
CA GLY A 13 -23.83 -1.89 -11.49
C GLY A 13 -24.47 -2.45 -10.22
N ARG A 14 -24.84 -3.73 -10.22
CA ARG A 14 -25.41 -4.40 -9.05
C ARG A 14 -24.42 -4.56 -7.89
N LEU A 15 -23.13 -4.70 -8.21
CA LEU A 15 -22.09 -4.89 -7.19
C LEU A 15 -21.81 -3.61 -6.39
N ILE A 16 -21.95 -2.46 -7.03
CA ILE A 16 -21.66 -1.16 -6.42
C ILE A 16 -22.92 -0.41 -5.97
N ASP A 17 -24.11 -0.91 -6.34
CA ASP A 17 -25.38 -0.31 -5.91
C ASP A 17 -25.52 -0.43 -4.38
N ASN A 18 -25.96 0.68 -3.74
CA ASN A 18 -26.14 0.76 -2.27
C ASN A 18 -24.90 0.33 -1.45
N ARG A 19 -23.69 0.50 -1.99
CA ARG A 19 -22.45 0.16 -1.28
C ARG A 19 -22.28 1.01 -0.02
N PRO A 20 -21.88 0.40 1.13
CA PRO A 20 -21.71 1.13 2.39
C PRO A 20 -20.39 1.93 2.45
N THR A 21 -19.45 1.67 1.55
CA THR A 21 -18.10 2.26 1.52
C THR A 21 -17.66 2.54 0.09
N PRO A 22 -16.72 3.47 -0.12
CA PRO A 22 -16.11 3.68 -1.43
C PRO A 22 -15.47 2.39 -1.97
N VAL A 23 -15.56 2.21 -3.29
CA VAL A 23 -15.07 1.01 -3.97
C VAL A 23 -13.93 1.34 -4.93
N ILE A 24 -12.80 0.64 -4.76
CA ILE A 24 -11.69 0.63 -5.71
C ILE A 24 -11.82 -0.60 -6.60
N ILE A 25 -11.86 -0.41 -7.91
CA ILE A 25 -11.79 -1.50 -8.88
C ILE A 25 -10.36 -1.62 -9.41
N THR A 26 -9.85 -2.84 -9.38
CA THR A 26 -8.56 -3.21 -9.95
C THR A 26 -8.71 -4.45 -10.84
N CYS A 27 -8.14 -4.42 -12.04
CA CYS A 27 -8.00 -5.58 -12.91
C CYS A 27 -6.53 -5.74 -13.29
N ARG A 28 -5.74 -6.41 -12.42
CA ARG A 28 -4.28 -6.43 -12.48
C ARG A 28 -3.75 -7.48 -13.44
N ARG A 29 -2.75 -7.11 -14.28
CA ARG A 29 -2.00 -7.99 -15.16
C ARG A 29 -1.13 -8.96 -14.37
N ARG A 30 -0.71 -10.05 -15.01
CA ARG A 30 0.18 -11.05 -14.39
C ARG A 30 1.56 -10.48 -14.07
N GLU A 31 2.10 -9.68 -14.96
CA GLU A 31 3.38 -9.00 -14.80
C GLU A 31 3.41 -8.03 -13.61
N ASP A 32 2.26 -7.49 -13.22
CA ASP A 32 2.10 -6.64 -12.03
C ASP A 32 1.51 -7.40 -10.82
N GLY A 33 1.74 -8.70 -10.74
CA GLY A 33 1.28 -9.53 -9.62
C GLY A 33 -0.22 -9.84 -9.62
N GLY A 34 -0.89 -9.71 -10.75
CA GLY A 34 -2.31 -10.04 -10.92
C GLY A 34 -2.55 -11.44 -11.47
N ARG A 35 -3.82 -11.74 -11.78
CA ARG A 35 -4.28 -13.03 -12.32
C ARG A 35 -5.11 -12.91 -13.59
N TRP A 36 -5.10 -11.74 -14.24
CA TRP A 36 -5.84 -11.55 -15.47
C TRP A 36 -5.42 -12.58 -16.54
N ARG A 37 -6.41 -13.18 -17.22
CA ARG A 37 -6.20 -14.25 -18.23
C ARG A 37 -6.58 -13.84 -19.65
N GLY A 38 -7.29 -12.72 -19.80
CA GLY A 38 -7.66 -12.16 -21.09
C GLY A 38 -6.52 -11.38 -21.74
N ASN A 39 -6.74 -10.88 -22.94
CA ASN A 39 -5.84 -9.93 -23.59
C ASN A 39 -6.03 -8.52 -23.01
N GLU A 40 -5.16 -7.60 -23.43
CA GLU A 40 -5.15 -6.22 -22.91
C GLU A 40 -6.42 -5.44 -23.30
N ASP A 41 -6.93 -5.62 -24.53
CA ASP A 41 -8.16 -4.94 -24.99
C ASP A 41 -9.38 -5.34 -24.14
N GLN A 42 -9.47 -6.61 -23.77
CA GLN A 42 -10.52 -7.12 -22.88
C GLN A 42 -10.36 -6.50 -21.47
N ARG A 43 -9.14 -6.39 -20.95
CA ARG A 43 -8.85 -5.79 -19.67
C ARG A 43 -9.21 -4.30 -19.64
N MET A 44 -8.84 -3.57 -20.69
CA MET A 44 -9.20 -2.18 -20.87
C MET A 44 -10.72 -1.98 -20.94
N THR A 45 -11.43 -2.90 -21.59
CA THR A 45 -12.91 -2.88 -21.63
C THR A 45 -13.48 -3.04 -20.22
N VAL A 46 -12.94 -3.94 -19.41
CA VAL A 46 -13.36 -4.13 -18.01
C VAL A 46 -13.14 -2.86 -17.17
N LEU A 47 -11.96 -2.25 -17.26
CA LEU A 47 -11.65 -1.02 -16.53
C LEU A 47 -12.57 0.14 -16.95
N ARG A 48 -12.79 0.32 -18.25
CA ARG A 48 -13.72 1.32 -18.78
C ARG A 48 -15.17 1.07 -18.36
N SER A 49 -15.61 -0.19 -18.34
CA SER A 49 -16.94 -0.56 -17.87
C SER A 49 -17.13 -0.23 -16.39
N ALA A 50 -16.09 -0.40 -15.56
CA ALA A 50 -16.11 -0.02 -14.15
C ALA A 50 -16.28 1.51 -14.00
N ILE A 51 -15.54 2.29 -14.79
CA ILE A 51 -15.66 3.75 -14.80
C ILE A 51 -17.07 4.19 -15.21
N VAL A 52 -17.60 3.62 -16.29
CA VAL A 52 -18.96 3.93 -16.76
C VAL A 52 -20.02 3.54 -15.74
N ALA A 53 -19.81 2.47 -14.98
CA ALA A 53 -20.69 2.05 -13.89
C ALA A 53 -20.66 3.02 -12.68
N GLY A 54 -19.71 3.97 -12.63
CA GLY A 54 -19.64 4.98 -11.58
C GLY A 54 -18.98 4.48 -10.28
N VAL A 55 -17.93 3.68 -10.39
CA VAL A 55 -17.10 3.30 -9.22
C VAL A 55 -16.38 4.51 -8.65
N ASP A 56 -16.06 4.50 -7.35
CA ASP A 56 -15.40 5.66 -6.72
C ASP A 56 -13.96 5.80 -7.20
N TYR A 57 -13.24 4.66 -7.33
CA TYR A 57 -11.85 4.64 -7.78
C TYR A 57 -11.59 3.51 -8.77
N VAL A 58 -10.73 3.79 -9.74
CA VAL A 58 -10.12 2.78 -10.62
C VAL A 58 -8.61 2.80 -10.46
N ASP A 59 -8.01 1.63 -10.23
CA ASP A 59 -6.55 1.46 -10.12
C ASP A 59 -6.00 1.02 -11.49
N ILE A 60 -5.16 1.86 -12.08
CA ILE A 60 -4.67 1.78 -13.45
C ILE A 60 -3.14 1.83 -13.42
N GLU A 61 -2.47 0.92 -14.11
CA GLU A 61 -1.03 0.94 -14.26
C GLU A 61 -0.57 2.19 -15.03
N GLU A 62 0.63 2.71 -14.71
CA GLU A 62 1.15 3.96 -15.26
C GLU A 62 1.25 3.96 -16.80
N ASP A 63 1.64 2.83 -17.39
CA ASP A 63 1.86 2.69 -18.83
C ASP A 63 0.57 2.77 -19.66
N ILE A 64 -0.56 2.36 -19.10
CA ILE A 64 -1.88 2.43 -19.75
C ILE A 64 -2.70 3.66 -19.34
N ALA A 65 -2.21 4.48 -18.41
CA ALA A 65 -2.97 5.59 -17.85
C ALA A 65 -3.50 6.57 -18.91
N LYS A 66 -2.75 6.80 -19.99
CA LYS A 66 -3.17 7.65 -21.10
C LYS A 66 -4.27 7.04 -21.95
N SER A 67 -4.40 5.71 -21.96
CA SER A 67 -5.41 4.97 -22.73
C SER A 67 -6.73 4.81 -21.97
N VAL A 68 -6.76 5.18 -20.67
CA VAL A 68 -7.97 5.18 -19.82
C VAL A 68 -8.23 6.62 -19.37
N PRO A 69 -8.90 7.44 -20.19
CA PRO A 69 -9.16 8.83 -19.86
C PRO A 69 -10.14 8.97 -18.70
N ARG A 70 -10.17 10.15 -18.07
CA ARG A 70 -11.20 10.49 -17.08
C ARG A 70 -12.59 10.43 -17.70
N TYR A 71 -13.53 9.92 -16.91
CA TYR A 71 -14.94 9.94 -17.26
C TYR A 71 -15.80 9.94 -15.99
N GLY A 72 -16.81 10.79 -15.93
CA GLY A 72 -17.66 10.96 -14.75
C GLY A 72 -16.84 11.41 -13.51
N ASP A 73 -17.29 10.97 -12.34
CA ASP A 73 -16.69 11.31 -11.05
C ASP A 73 -15.69 10.26 -10.54
N THR A 74 -15.45 9.19 -11.32
CA THR A 74 -14.50 8.13 -10.94
C THR A 74 -13.08 8.67 -10.83
N LYS A 75 -12.48 8.52 -9.65
CA LYS A 75 -11.11 8.93 -9.37
C LYS A 75 -10.10 7.90 -9.85
N ARG A 76 -8.95 8.38 -10.32
CA ARG A 76 -7.88 7.57 -10.89
C ARG A 76 -6.76 7.36 -9.88
N ILE A 77 -6.50 6.12 -9.53
CA ILE A 77 -5.28 5.71 -8.82
C ILE A 77 -4.31 5.23 -9.90
N ILE A 78 -3.26 6.00 -10.16
CA ILE A 78 -2.21 5.57 -11.08
C ILE A 78 -1.17 4.81 -10.30
N SER A 79 -0.89 3.56 -10.72
CA SER A 79 -0.08 2.62 -9.93
C SER A 79 1.17 2.13 -10.64
N TYR A 80 2.24 2.00 -9.86
CA TYR A 80 3.50 1.35 -10.20
C TYR A 80 3.82 0.27 -9.19
N HIS A 81 4.26 -0.89 -9.66
CA HIS A 81 4.69 -2.01 -8.82
C HIS A 81 6.05 -2.51 -9.26
N ASN A 82 6.92 -2.81 -8.28
CA ASN A 82 8.17 -3.53 -8.51
C ASN A 82 8.30 -4.62 -7.43
N PHE A 83 8.32 -5.87 -7.86
CA PHE A 83 8.35 -7.04 -6.97
C PHE A 83 9.76 -7.51 -6.64
N GLU A 84 10.80 -6.87 -7.18
CA GLU A 84 12.19 -7.26 -7.02
C GLU A 84 12.94 -6.30 -6.11
N GLU A 85 12.73 -4.99 -6.28
CA GLU A 85 13.47 -3.96 -5.55
C GLU A 85 12.69 -2.63 -5.45
N THR A 86 13.21 -1.71 -4.65
CA THR A 86 12.87 -0.29 -4.71
C THR A 86 13.90 0.40 -5.60
N PRO A 87 13.52 0.84 -6.82
CA PRO A 87 14.45 1.46 -7.76
C PRO A 87 15.15 2.70 -7.20
N ALA A 88 16.43 2.88 -7.55
CA ALA A 88 17.19 4.05 -7.10
C ALA A 88 16.56 5.37 -7.59
N ASP A 89 15.93 5.35 -8.77
CA ASP A 89 15.26 6.48 -9.41
C ASP A 89 13.76 6.61 -9.05
N ILE A 90 13.32 6.04 -7.93
CA ILE A 90 11.90 6.02 -7.50
C ILE A 90 11.26 7.42 -7.44
N GLU A 91 12.03 8.47 -7.15
CA GLU A 91 11.55 9.85 -7.20
C GLU A 91 11.24 10.32 -8.63
N GLN A 92 12.02 9.86 -9.61
CA GLN A 92 11.75 10.13 -11.03
C GLN A 92 10.52 9.36 -11.51
N ILE A 93 10.31 8.13 -11.01
CA ILE A 93 9.09 7.35 -11.25
C ILE A 93 7.88 8.12 -10.71
N HIS A 94 7.93 8.60 -9.45
CA HIS A 94 6.86 9.42 -8.87
C HIS A 94 6.59 10.68 -9.71
N ALA A 95 7.64 11.42 -10.11
CA ALA A 95 7.51 12.62 -10.93
C ALA A 95 6.96 12.34 -12.33
N ARG A 96 7.22 11.15 -12.89
CA ARG A 96 6.64 10.70 -14.16
C ARG A 96 5.15 10.41 -14.01
N MET A 97 4.76 9.72 -12.95
CA MET A 97 3.38 9.38 -12.64
C MET A 97 2.53 10.62 -12.35
N TYR A 98 3.10 11.64 -11.72
CA TYR A 98 2.46 12.94 -11.48
C TYR A 98 1.90 13.55 -12.77
N LYS A 99 2.61 13.38 -13.91
CA LYS A 99 2.22 13.94 -15.23
C LYS A 99 1.09 13.16 -15.92
N LEU A 100 0.63 12.06 -15.33
CA LEU A 100 -0.43 11.22 -15.89
C LEU A 100 -1.85 11.58 -15.40
N ASP A 101 -1.99 12.73 -14.74
CA ASP A 101 -3.27 13.22 -14.21
C ASP A 101 -3.90 12.24 -13.20
N PRO A 102 -3.18 11.83 -12.12
CA PRO A 102 -3.73 11.02 -11.05
C PRO A 102 -4.56 11.85 -10.07
N ASP A 103 -5.56 11.24 -9.44
CA ASP A 103 -6.12 11.72 -8.17
C ASP A 103 -5.33 11.18 -6.99
N ILE A 104 -4.75 9.97 -7.16
CA ILE A 104 -3.87 9.32 -6.19
C ILE A 104 -2.75 8.65 -6.98
N ILE A 105 -1.50 8.84 -6.54
CA ILE A 105 -0.35 8.06 -7.00
C ILE A 105 -0.22 6.85 -6.08
N LYS A 106 0.05 5.67 -6.64
CA LYS A 106 0.32 4.45 -5.86
C LYS A 106 1.63 3.83 -6.30
N ILE A 107 2.58 3.73 -5.38
CA ILE A 107 3.88 3.11 -5.61
C ILE A 107 4.09 2.03 -4.56
N VAL A 108 4.24 0.79 -5.02
CA VAL A 108 4.47 -0.37 -4.16
C VAL A 108 5.66 -1.17 -4.68
N THR A 109 6.73 -1.21 -3.91
CA THR A 109 8.00 -1.84 -4.31
C THR A 109 8.45 -2.87 -3.29
N MET A 110 9.41 -3.73 -3.63
CA MET A 110 10.03 -4.64 -2.68
C MET A 110 11.12 -3.89 -1.89
N ALA A 111 11.09 -4.00 -0.56
CA ALA A 111 12.18 -3.50 0.27
C ALA A 111 13.29 -4.55 0.38
N ASN A 112 14.48 -4.19 -0.03
CA ASN A 112 15.72 -4.94 0.18
C ASN A 112 16.53 -4.40 1.37
N SER A 113 16.08 -3.26 1.92
CA SER A 113 16.58 -2.66 3.16
C SER A 113 15.47 -1.89 3.88
N PRO A 114 15.59 -1.61 5.18
CA PRO A 114 14.69 -0.67 5.86
C PRO A 114 14.69 0.74 5.26
N GLY A 115 15.84 1.18 4.74
CA GLY A 115 15.98 2.48 4.06
C GLY A 115 15.10 2.63 2.83
N ASP A 116 14.82 1.55 2.09
CA ASP A 116 13.90 1.58 0.96
C ASP A 116 12.48 1.98 1.41
N ALA A 117 12.05 1.41 2.52
CA ALA A 117 10.74 1.71 3.09
C ALA A 117 10.68 3.12 3.69
N ALA A 118 11.74 3.57 4.37
CA ALA A 118 11.86 4.93 4.88
C ALA A 118 11.79 5.95 3.73
N LYS A 119 12.56 5.72 2.66
CA LYS A 119 12.53 6.57 1.45
C LYS A 119 11.14 6.65 0.83
N MET A 120 10.41 5.53 0.77
CA MET A 120 9.05 5.50 0.24
C MET A 120 8.07 6.33 1.07
N LEU A 121 8.17 6.26 2.41
CA LEU A 121 7.36 7.08 3.31
C LEU A 121 7.65 8.58 3.12
N GLU A 122 8.92 8.95 2.99
CA GLU A 122 9.32 10.35 2.74
C GLU A 122 8.80 10.88 1.39
N ILE A 123 8.79 10.07 0.33
CA ILE A 123 8.20 10.45 -0.96
C ILE A 123 6.71 10.74 -0.78
N SER A 124 5.97 9.87 -0.07
CA SER A 124 4.55 10.07 0.19
C SER A 124 4.29 11.37 0.96
N LYS A 125 5.12 11.66 1.98
CA LYS A 125 5.01 12.86 2.82
C LYS A 125 5.24 14.16 2.05
N ARG A 126 6.16 14.15 1.08
CA ARG A 126 6.55 15.34 0.29
C ARG A 126 5.68 15.57 -0.93
N SER A 127 4.81 14.64 -1.26
CA SER A 127 4.00 14.69 -2.47
C SER A 127 2.85 15.69 -2.34
N ASP A 128 2.69 16.56 -3.35
CA ASP A 128 1.55 17.47 -3.47
C ASP A 128 0.25 16.75 -3.86
N ILE A 129 0.36 15.53 -4.39
CA ILE A 129 -0.79 14.65 -4.70
C ILE A 129 -0.84 13.52 -3.66
N PRO A 130 -2.03 13.15 -3.15
CA PRO A 130 -2.16 12.01 -2.26
C PRO A 130 -1.44 10.79 -2.82
N THR A 131 -0.46 10.28 -2.07
CA THR A 131 0.41 9.20 -2.53
C THR A 131 0.32 8.00 -1.59
N ILE A 132 -0.07 6.85 -2.15
CA ILE A 132 0.00 5.54 -1.49
C ILE A 132 1.41 4.99 -1.73
N GLY A 133 2.29 5.14 -0.76
CA GLY A 133 3.67 4.67 -0.84
C GLY A 133 4.03 3.76 0.32
N PHE A 134 4.36 2.49 0.01
CA PHE A 134 4.89 1.54 0.98
C PHE A 134 5.63 0.41 0.27
N CYS A 135 6.40 -0.36 1.02
CA CYS A 135 7.15 -1.47 0.49
C CYS A 135 6.58 -2.83 0.92
N MET A 136 6.81 -3.83 0.08
CA MET A 136 6.55 -5.24 0.32
C MET A 136 7.74 -5.89 1.03
N GLY A 137 7.55 -7.12 1.50
CA GLY A 137 8.55 -7.90 2.20
C GLY A 137 8.66 -7.52 3.68
N GLU A 138 9.38 -8.35 4.46
CA GLU A 138 9.49 -8.15 5.90
C GLU A 138 10.23 -6.86 6.27
N MET A 139 11.24 -6.44 5.47
CA MET A 139 11.97 -5.19 5.69
C MET A 139 11.10 -3.95 5.37
N GLY A 140 10.06 -4.12 4.55
CA GLY A 140 9.12 -3.07 4.18
C GLY A 140 7.87 -2.98 5.04
N LEU A 141 7.62 -3.98 5.90
CA LEU A 141 6.35 -4.16 6.63
C LEU A 141 5.91 -2.90 7.39
N PHE A 142 6.83 -2.25 8.10
CA PHE A 142 6.53 -1.07 8.90
C PHE A 142 6.00 0.09 8.05
N SER A 143 6.42 0.23 6.80
CA SER A 143 5.95 1.29 5.91
C SER A 143 4.46 1.14 5.58
N ARG A 144 3.95 -0.07 5.51
CA ARG A 144 2.52 -0.35 5.31
C ARG A 144 1.68 0.08 6.52
N ILE A 145 2.23 -0.08 7.73
CA ILE A 145 1.58 0.33 8.98
C ILE A 145 1.64 1.85 9.13
N LEU A 146 2.76 2.46 8.77
CA LEU A 146 3.01 3.89 8.96
C LEU A 146 2.55 4.78 7.79
N CYS A 147 2.20 4.23 6.63
CA CYS A 147 1.94 5.06 5.44
C CYS A 147 0.90 6.17 5.68
N GLY A 148 -0.13 5.92 6.48
CA GLY A 148 -1.12 6.93 6.86
C GLY A 148 -0.51 8.12 7.62
N ARG A 149 0.43 7.87 8.54
CA ARG A 149 1.20 8.91 9.26
C ARG A 149 1.96 9.83 8.29
N PHE A 150 2.38 9.29 7.15
CA PHE A 150 3.13 9.98 6.11
C PHE A 150 2.26 10.49 4.95
N GLY A 151 0.95 10.63 5.17
CA GLY A 151 0.03 11.27 4.21
C GLY A 151 -0.60 10.33 3.19
N SER A 152 -0.37 9.01 3.27
CA SER A 152 -1.07 8.07 2.42
C SER A 152 -2.56 8.05 2.75
N PRO A 153 -3.45 8.25 1.76
CA PRO A 153 -4.89 8.25 2.01
C PRO A 153 -5.46 6.84 2.25
N ILE A 154 -4.73 5.79 1.87
CA ILE A 154 -5.19 4.40 1.90
C ILE A 154 -4.01 3.48 2.20
N THR A 155 -4.24 2.45 3.02
CA THR A 155 -3.36 1.29 3.13
C THR A 155 -4.09 0.03 2.65
N TYR A 156 -3.36 -1.07 2.51
CA TYR A 156 -3.90 -2.34 2.02
C TYR A 156 -3.66 -3.46 3.03
N ALA A 157 -4.72 -4.09 3.47
CA ALA A 157 -4.69 -5.29 4.30
C ALA A 157 -5.34 -6.46 3.55
N THR A 158 -5.00 -7.69 3.91
CA THR A 158 -5.74 -8.87 3.45
C THR A 158 -6.96 -9.12 4.33
N PHE A 159 -7.96 -9.78 3.78
CA PHE A 159 -9.15 -10.16 4.55
C PHE A 159 -8.80 -11.15 5.68
N SER A 160 -7.88 -12.08 5.39
CA SER A 160 -7.37 -13.06 6.35
C SER A 160 -5.95 -13.46 5.94
N ARG A 161 -5.14 -13.96 6.87
CA ARG A 161 -3.73 -14.35 6.63
C ARG A 161 -3.57 -15.39 5.52
N ASP A 162 -4.50 -16.31 5.38
CA ASP A 162 -4.51 -17.33 4.31
C ASP A 162 -4.83 -16.78 2.91
N ARG A 163 -5.17 -15.50 2.82
CA ARG A 163 -5.50 -14.80 1.56
C ARG A 163 -4.52 -13.67 1.22
N GLU A 164 -3.29 -13.80 1.66
CA GLU A 164 -2.23 -12.85 1.32
C GLU A 164 -2.06 -12.71 -0.19
N LEU A 165 -2.03 -11.48 -0.67
CA LEU A 165 -1.90 -11.12 -2.09
C LEU A 165 -0.50 -10.62 -2.45
N ALA A 166 0.28 -10.21 -1.46
CA ALA A 166 1.63 -9.69 -1.61
C ALA A 166 2.46 -10.00 -0.37
N PRO A 167 3.76 -10.26 -0.49
CA PRO A 167 4.64 -10.60 0.63
C PRO A 167 4.58 -9.57 1.77
N GLY A 168 4.44 -10.06 3.01
CA GLY A 168 4.36 -9.21 4.21
C GLY A 168 3.05 -8.43 4.35
N GLN A 169 1.97 -8.89 3.74
CA GLN A 169 0.66 -8.26 3.91
C GLN A 169 0.02 -8.71 5.22
N LEU A 170 -0.31 -7.74 6.09
CA LEU A 170 -1.06 -7.98 7.32
C LEU A 170 -2.55 -8.19 7.02
N SER A 171 -3.23 -8.93 7.88
CA SER A 171 -4.69 -9.02 7.85
C SER A 171 -5.34 -7.72 8.32
N PHE A 172 -6.59 -7.52 7.94
CA PHE A 172 -7.40 -6.41 8.43
C PHE A 172 -7.49 -6.41 9.96
N GLU A 173 -7.63 -7.58 10.57
CA GLU A 173 -7.68 -7.73 12.02
C GLU A 173 -6.36 -7.29 12.69
N GLU A 174 -5.21 -7.68 12.14
CA GLU A 174 -3.91 -7.24 12.67
C GLU A 174 -3.73 -5.73 12.56
N MET A 175 -4.10 -5.14 11.44
CA MET A 175 -4.02 -3.69 11.24
C MET A 175 -4.91 -2.94 12.23
N ARG A 176 -6.13 -3.43 12.46
CA ARG A 176 -7.12 -2.82 13.38
C ARG A 176 -6.78 -3.08 14.84
N ASP A 177 -6.56 -4.35 15.22
CA ASP A 177 -6.57 -4.76 16.63
C ASP A 177 -5.18 -4.69 17.27
N ILE A 178 -4.10 -4.92 16.50
CA ILE A 178 -2.73 -4.87 17.01
C ILE A 178 -2.14 -3.47 16.81
N PHE A 179 -2.17 -2.98 15.57
CA PHE A 179 -1.51 -1.73 15.22
C PHE A 179 -2.40 -0.50 15.35
N ARG A 180 -3.73 -0.67 15.48
CA ARG A 180 -4.72 0.41 15.59
C ARG A 180 -4.52 1.47 14.51
N TYR A 181 -4.43 0.99 13.27
CA TYR A 181 -4.04 1.82 12.12
C TYR A 181 -4.83 3.12 12.02
N ASP A 182 -6.14 3.07 12.30
CA ASP A 182 -7.03 4.24 12.21
C ASP A 182 -6.77 5.30 13.30
N GLU A 183 -6.01 4.94 14.35
CA GLU A 183 -5.62 5.85 15.44
C GLU A 183 -4.24 6.45 15.23
N ILE A 184 -3.46 5.97 14.25
CA ILE A 184 -2.11 6.47 13.96
C ILE A 184 -2.22 7.85 13.30
N THR A 185 -1.63 8.86 13.97
CA THR A 185 -1.58 10.26 13.51
C THR A 185 -0.14 10.68 13.21
N PRO A 186 0.09 11.86 12.62
CA PRO A 186 1.43 12.42 12.48
C PRO A 186 2.19 12.59 13.81
N ASP A 187 1.50 12.71 14.93
CA ASP A 187 2.08 12.92 16.27
C ASP A 187 2.30 11.61 17.04
N THR A 188 1.75 10.48 16.56
CA THR A 188 1.91 9.15 17.18
C THR A 188 3.40 8.79 17.29
N ARG A 189 3.87 8.49 18.50
CA ARG A 189 5.26 8.07 18.74
C ARG A 189 5.51 6.68 18.18
N ILE A 190 6.66 6.49 17.55
CA ILE A 190 7.03 5.21 16.92
C ILE A 190 8.09 4.54 17.79
N PHE A 191 7.86 3.26 18.10
CA PHE A 191 8.81 2.37 18.78
C PHE A 191 8.92 1.08 17.96
N GLY A 192 9.98 0.33 18.18
CA GLY A 192 10.13 -0.94 17.50
C GLY A 192 11.11 -1.89 18.16
N VAL A 193 11.02 -3.14 17.74
CA VAL A 193 12.03 -4.17 18.04
C VAL A 193 12.74 -4.54 16.76
N ILE A 194 14.07 -4.54 16.82
CA ILE A 194 14.95 -4.90 15.72
C ILE A 194 15.40 -6.35 15.87
N GLY A 195 15.41 -7.10 14.78
CA GLY A 195 15.91 -8.46 14.73
C GLY A 195 15.96 -9.02 13.31
N ASP A 196 16.71 -10.10 13.11
CA ASP A 196 16.76 -10.86 11.87
C ASP A 196 16.97 -12.36 12.19
N PRO A 197 15.91 -13.19 12.08
CA PRO A 197 14.52 -12.85 11.76
C PRO A 197 13.79 -12.14 12.92
N ILE A 198 12.66 -11.48 12.63
CA ILE A 198 11.84 -10.77 13.63
C ILE A 198 10.38 -11.26 13.69
N GLY A 199 9.93 -12.01 12.71
CA GLY A 199 8.53 -12.41 12.56
C GLY A 199 7.92 -13.20 13.73
N HIS A 200 8.72 -13.75 14.62
CA HIS A 200 8.29 -14.51 15.81
C HIS A 200 8.14 -13.65 17.07
N SER A 201 8.50 -12.36 17.00
CA SER A 201 8.45 -11.49 18.17
C SER A 201 7.01 -11.17 18.58
N LEU A 202 6.70 -11.42 19.84
CA LEU A 202 5.42 -11.01 20.46
C LEU A 202 5.47 -9.57 20.99
N SER A 203 6.63 -8.91 20.93
CA SER A 203 6.78 -7.55 21.46
C SER A 203 5.80 -6.55 20.84
N PRO A 204 5.54 -6.53 19.51
CA PRO A 204 4.55 -5.63 18.94
C PRO A 204 3.14 -5.84 19.53
N LEU A 205 2.73 -7.10 19.70
CA LEU A 205 1.44 -7.42 20.31
C LEU A 205 1.35 -6.88 21.74
N VAL A 206 2.33 -7.24 22.59
CA VAL A 206 2.33 -6.89 24.02
C VAL A 206 2.40 -5.38 24.23
N HIS A 207 3.30 -4.69 23.51
CA HIS A 207 3.50 -3.26 23.70
C HIS A 207 2.33 -2.44 23.16
N ASN A 208 1.76 -2.78 22.00
CA ASN A 208 0.61 -2.07 21.46
C ASN A 208 -0.61 -2.20 22.37
N PHE A 209 -0.88 -3.38 22.93
CA PHE A 209 -1.94 -3.53 23.94
C PHE A 209 -1.65 -2.75 25.23
N ALA A 210 -0.39 -2.71 25.68
CA ALA A 210 0.00 -1.92 26.84
C ALA A 210 -0.18 -0.41 26.61
N PHE A 211 0.22 0.09 25.42
CA PHE A 211 0.00 1.49 25.04
C PHE A 211 -1.49 1.84 25.04
N GLN A 212 -2.31 0.97 24.45
CA GLN A 212 -3.77 1.14 24.47
C GLN A 212 -4.33 1.21 25.89
N ALA A 213 -3.97 0.25 26.75
CA ALA A 213 -4.44 0.20 28.12
C ALA A 213 -4.00 1.41 28.97
N ALA A 214 -2.83 1.98 28.66
CA ALA A 214 -2.27 3.14 29.33
C ALA A 214 -2.70 4.49 28.73
N GLY A 215 -3.46 4.50 27.62
CA GLY A 215 -3.84 5.73 26.91
C GLY A 215 -2.64 6.44 26.28
N ILE A 216 -1.59 5.69 25.88
CA ILE A 216 -0.36 6.25 25.29
C ILE A 216 -0.53 6.26 23.77
N ASP A 217 -0.39 7.45 23.16
CA ASP A 217 -0.34 7.60 21.70
C ASP A 217 1.02 7.15 21.17
N ALA A 218 1.12 5.87 20.86
CA ALA A 218 2.33 5.24 20.34
C ALA A 218 2.00 3.96 19.58
N VAL A 219 2.86 3.60 18.63
CA VAL A 219 2.85 2.33 17.91
C VAL A 219 4.18 1.61 18.06
N TYR A 220 4.13 0.29 18.27
CA TYR A 220 5.31 -0.57 18.38
C TYR A 220 5.37 -1.53 17.20
N LEU A 221 6.49 -1.53 16.48
CA LEU A 221 6.66 -2.20 15.19
C LEU A 221 7.71 -3.31 15.22
N PRO A 222 7.52 -4.39 14.47
CA PRO A 222 8.60 -5.34 14.17
C PRO A 222 9.45 -4.80 13.02
N LEU A 223 10.76 -4.73 13.20
CA LEU A 223 11.72 -4.19 12.24
C LEU A 223 12.74 -5.27 11.90
N ARG A 224 12.64 -5.85 10.69
CA ARG A 224 13.66 -6.74 10.19
C ARG A 224 14.86 -5.93 9.74
N VAL A 225 15.98 -6.07 10.44
CA VAL A 225 17.24 -5.39 10.15
C VAL A 225 18.37 -6.40 10.21
N PRO A 226 19.02 -6.73 9.08
CA PRO A 226 20.19 -7.59 9.04
C PRO A 226 21.35 -6.96 9.81
N GLN A 227 22.16 -7.80 10.45
CA GLN A 227 23.25 -7.36 11.34
C GLN A 227 24.30 -6.51 10.61
N ASP A 228 24.61 -6.84 9.37
CA ASP A 228 25.60 -6.16 8.54
C ASP A 228 25.17 -4.76 8.08
N THR A 229 23.87 -4.49 8.10
CA THR A 229 23.30 -3.18 7.70
C THR A 229 22.79 -2.37 8.88
N LEU A 230 22.97 -2.84 10.13
CA LEU A 230 22.36 -2.26 11.33
C LEU A 230 22.60 -0.74 11.46
N ALA A 231 23.87 -0.30 11.37
CA ALA A 231 24.21 1.11 11.56
C ALA A 231 23.49 2.00 10.55
N LYS A 232 23.57 1.63 9.25
CA LYS A 232 22.86 2.38 8.19
C LYS A 232 21.35 2.35 8.38
N SER A 233 20.79 1.22 8.76
CA SER A 233 19.35 1.08 8.97
C SER A 233 18.86 1.95 10.14
N LEU A 234 19.66 2.11 11.19
CA LEU A 234 19.32 3.02 12.29
C LEU A 234 19.30 4.49 11.83
N ASP A 235 20.28 4.90 11.03
CA ASP A 235 20.30 6.26 10.44
C ASP A 235 19.09 6.51 9.54
N ASP A 236 18.73 5.52 8.69
CA ASP A 236 17.57 5.60 7.80
C ASP A 236 16.24 5.69 8.60
N LEU A 237 16.13 4.95 9.71
CA LEU A 237 14.94 4.95 10.58
C LEU A 237 14.84 6.22 11.42
N ASP A 238 15.96 6.77 11.93
CA ASP A 238 16.00 8.06 12.63
C ASP A 238 15.47 9.18 11.72
N GLY A 239 15.80 9.14 10.43
CA GLY A 239 15.30 10.09 9.42
C GLY A 239 13.77 10.18 9.32
N ILE A 240 13.06 9.13 9.71
CA ILE A 240 11.58 9.10 9.73
C ILE A 240 10.99 9.22 11.14
N GLY A 241 11.82 9.51 12.14
CA GLY A 241 11.42 9.78 13.53
C GLY A 241 11.12 8.52 14.36
N MET A 242 11.93 7.47 14.17
CA MET A 242 11.85 6.22 14.93
C MET A 242 12.94 6.14 15.97
#